data_803f52a2e3b1234aced4bcfb94514078
#
_entry.id   803f52a2e3b1234aced4bcfb94514078
#
_cell.length_a   1.000
_cell.length_b   1.000
_cell.length_c   1.000
_cell.angle_alpha   90.00
_cell.angle_beta   90.00
_cell.angle_gamma   90.00
#
_symmetry.space_group_name_H-M   'P 1'
#
loop_
_entity.id
_entity.type
_entity.pdbx_description
1 polymer ?
#
loop_
_entity_poly.entity_id
_entity_poly.type
_entity_poly.pdbx_seq_one_letter_code
_entity_poly.pdbx_strand_id
1 'polypeptide(L)'
;MLDNALTTQLKTYLEMVREPIVLVPSPYRGDDAAKSSKSAHMDELLSEIAALSDKVSVGKPVDNERTPSFAITRPGSPIDIRFAGLPMGHEFTSLVLALLQVGGHPVKEEQSLIDAVRAVKGEHHFVTYMSLTCQNCPTVVQALNAMAVLNPNIHHTAVDGGTHTDEVEAKGIASVPAIYLDGEDWGSGRMDMAEILERLDADAAQGAKEDLSQRDPYDVLVVG
;
A
#
# COMPACT_ATOMS: atom_id res chain seq x y z
N MET A 1 11.07 -10.26 -17.64
CA MET A 1 9.66 -9.85 -17.48
C MET A 1 9.40 -8.43 -17.97
N LEU A 2 10.28 -7.49 -17.68
CA LEU A 2 10.24 -6.12 -18.25
C LEU A 2 10.76 -6.13 -19.69
N ASP A 3 10.07 -5.43 -20.60
CA ASP A 3 10.61 -5.19 -21.93
C ASP A 3 11.73 -4.11 -21.89
N ASN A 4 12.44 -3.95 -23.02
CA ASN A 4 13.56 -3.03 -23.09
C ASN A 4 13.16 -1.56 -22.84
N ALA A 5 11.94 -1.17 -23.22
CA ALA A 5 11.45 0.21 -23.04
C ALA A 5 11.14 0.49 -21.56
N LEU A 6 10.40 -0.41 -20.91
CA LEU A 6 10.12 -0.34 -19.46
C LEU A 6 11.41 -0.41 -18.63
N THR A 7 12.34 -1.29 -19.01
CA THR A 7 13.67 -1.41 -18.35
C THR A 7 14.44 -0.10 -18.39
N THR A 8 14.51 0.53 -19.57
CA THR A 8 15.21 1.81 -19.74
C THR A 8 14.54 2.93 -18.96
N GLN A 9 13.21 2.99 -19.01
CA GLN A 9 12.44 4.00 -18.28
C GLN A 9 12.58 3.82 -16.77
N LEU A 10 12.44 2.60 -16.27
CA LEU A 10 12.57 2.29 -14.84
C LEU A 10 13.97 2.62 -14.33
N LYS A 11 15.03 2.28 -15.10
CA LYS A 11 16.40 2.64 -14.76
C LYS A 11 16.56 4.14 -14.57
N THR A 12 16.00 4.95 -15.47
CA THR A 12 16.03 6.42 -15.35
C THR A 12 15.31 6.92 -14.11
N TYR A 13 14.17 6.33 -13.76
CA TYR A 13 13.47 6.68 -12.55
C TYR A 13 14.25 6.28 -11.29
N LEU A 14 14.88 5.12 -11.27
CA LEU A 14 15.66 4.66 -10.12
C LEU A 14 16.91 5.51 -9.84
N GLU A 15 17.40 6.33 -10.78
CA GLU A 15 18.43 7.33 -10.52
C GLU A 15 17.97 8.41 -9.51
N MET A 16 16.65 8.62 -9.37
CA MET A 16 16.07 9.56 -8.40
C MET A 16 15.96 8.98 -6.99
N VAL A 17 16.18 7.70 -6.80
CA VAL A 17 16.23 7.05 -5.48
C VAL A 17 17.43 7.58 -4.69
N ARG A 18 17.19 8.08 -3.48
CA ARG A 18 18.21 8.71 -2.61
C ARG A 18 18.69 7.77 -1.52
N GLU A 19 17.76 7.04 -0.92
CA GLU A 19 18.00 6.12 0.18
C GLU A 19 17.93 4.66 -0.28
N PRO A 20 18.71 3.74 0.32
CA PRO A 20 18.63 2.33 -0.03
C PRO A 20 17.24 1.76 0.29
N ILE A 21 16.76 0.89 -0.58
CA ILE A 21 15.49 0.16 -0.43
C ILE A 21 15.73 -1.35 -0.54
N VAL A 22 14.90 -2.10 0.16
CA VAL A 22 14.92 -3.56 0.14
C VAL A 22 13.56 -4.07 -0.31
N LEU A 23 13.56 -4.90 -1.34
CA LEU A 23 12.40 -5.64 -1.80
C LEU A 23 12.35 -6.96 -1.05
N VAL A 24 11.36 -7.16 -0.19
CA VAL A 24 11.27 -8.32 0.69
C VAL A 24 10.20 -9.28 0.15
N PRO A 25 10.58 -10.39 -0.52
CA PRO A 25 9.63 -11.31 -1.09
C PRO A 25 8.94 -12.17 -0.04
N SER A 26 7.69 -12.54 -0.31
CA SER A 26 6.92 -13.58 0.40
C SER A 26 6.39 -14.55 -0.66
N PRO A 27 7.20 -15.53 -1.07
CA PRO A 27 6.86 -16.44 -2.16
C PRO A 27 5.76 -17.41 -1.76
N TYR A 28 4.94 -17.79 -2.73
CA TYR A 28 4.00 -18.89 -2.54
C TYR A 28 4.72 -20.24 -2.49
N ARG A 29 4.35 -21.08 -1.53
CA ARG A 29 4.98 -22.41 -1.28
C ARG A 29 3.99 -23.57 -1.27
N GLY A 30 2.76 -23.35 -1.77
CA GLY A 30 1.75 -24.40 -1.86
C GLY A 30 1.71 -25.06 -3.23
N ASP A 31 0.66 -25.87 -3.44
CA ASP A 31 0.50 -26.73 -4.62
C ASP A 31 -0.28 -26.07 -5.77
N ASP A 32 -0.76 -24.82 -5.61
CA ASP A 32 -1.45 -24.07 -6.67
C ASP A 32 -0.44 -23.65 -7.75
N ALA A 33 -0.60 -24.23 -8.94
CA ALA A 33 0.30 -23.99 -10.07
C ALA A 33 0.24 -22.54 -10.58
N ALA A 34 -0.91 -21.87 -10.50
CA ALA A 34 -1.06 -20.49 -10.93
C ALA A 34 -0.37 -19.53 -9.95
N LYS A 35 -0.54 -19.73 -8.64
CA LYS A 35 0.16 -18.96 -7.62
C LYS A 35 1.67 -19.22 -7.65
N SER A 36 2.09 -20.47 -7.89
CA SER A 36 3.52 -20.82 -8.07
C SER A 36 4.15 -20.13 -9.28
N SER A 37 3.45 -20.10 -10.41
CA SER A 37 3.91 -19.36 -11.60
C SER A 37 4.02 -17.85 -11.34
N LYS A 38 3.02 -17.24 -10.68
CA LYS A 38 3.06 -15.83 -10.30
C LYS A 38 4.19 -15.52 -9.32
N SER A 39 4.49 -16.45 -8.40
CA SER A 39 5.63 -16.33 -7.48
C SER A 39 6.97 -16.29 -8.22
N ALA A 40 7.16 -17.18 -9.20
CA ALA A 40 8.35 -17.18 -10.03
C ALA A 40 8.51 -15.89 -10.85
N HIS A 41 7.43 -15.39 -11.43
CA HIS A 41 7.44 -14.10 -12.13
C HIS A 41 7.71 -12.92 -11.18
N MET A 42 7.23 -12.99 -9.94
CA MET A 42 7.56 -11.97 -8.92
C MET A 42 9.05 -11.97 -8.62
N ASP A 43 9.67 -13.12 -8.39
CA ASP A 43 11.10 -13.23 -8.13
C ASP A 43 11.95 -12.72 -9.32
N GLU A 44 11.50 -12.99 -10.55
CA GLU A 44 12.12 -12.41 -11.76
C GLU A 44 12.00 -10.88 -11.76
N LEU A 45 10.80 -10.33 -11.53
CA LEU A 45 10.58 -8.88 -11.50
C LEU A 45 11.46 -8.20 -10.43
N LEU A 46 11.50 -8.73 -9.22
CA LEU A 46 12.28 -8.15 -8.12
C LEU A 46 13.77 -8.18 -8.44
N SER A 47 14.24 -9.26 -9.06
CA SER A 47 15.65 -9.40 -9.50
C SER A 47 16.00 -8.43 -10.61
N GLU A 48 15.11 -8.26 -11.61
CA GLU A 48 15.28 -7.28 -12.69
C GLU A 48 15.34 -5.85 -12.13
N ILE A 49 14.45 -5.47 -11.21
CA ILE A 49 14.43 -4.14 -10.57
C ILE A 49 15.74 -3.90 -9.80
N ALA A 50 16.16 -4.87 -8.99
CA ALA A 50 17.39 -4.75 -8.19
C ALA A 50 18.65 -4.62 -9.06
N ALA A 51 18.67 -5.25 -10.25
CA ALA A 51 19.79 -5.14 -11.18
C ALA A 51 19.92 -3.75 -11.83
N LEU A 52 18.91 -2.89 -11.73
CA LEU A 52 18.90 -1.56 -12.37
C LEU A 52 19.50 -0.45 -11.48
N SER A 53 19.70 -0.69 -10.18
CA SER A 53 20.20 0.33 -9.25
C SER A 53 20.92 -0.29 -8.05
N ASP A 54 22.11 0.20 -7.73
CA ASP A 54 22.89 -0.21 -6.56
C ASP A 54 22.20 0.13 -5.23
N LYS A 55 21.15 0.96 -5.26
CA LYS A 55 20.34 1.32 -4.09
C LYS A 55 19.15 0.40 -3.86
N VAL A 56 18.91 -0.54 -4.77
CA VAL A 56 17.80 -1.51 -4.65
C VAL A 56 18.39 -2.90 -4.46
N SER A 57 17.90 -3.60 -3.45
CA SER A 57 18.31 -4.97 -3.18
C SER A 57 17.12 -5.87 -2.90
N VAL A 58 17.27 -7.17 -3.14
CA VAL A 58 16.29 -8.18 -2.76
C VAL A 58 16.68 -8.74 -1.39
N GLY A 59 15.78 -8.66 -0.44
CA GLY A 59 15.94 -9.17 0.91
C GLY A 59 15.70 -10.66 1.01
N LYS A 60 15.89 -11.21 2.22
CA LYS A 60 15.54 -12.60 2.51
C LYS A 60 14.01 -12.75 2.48
N PRO A 61 13.50 -13.87 1.94
CA PRO A 61 12.08 -14.17 1.98
C PRO A 61 11.54 -14.20 3.41
N VAL A 62 10.32 -13.68 3.60
CA VAL A 62 9.58 -13.74 4.86
C VAL A 62 8.22 -14.38 4.64
N ASP A 63 7.67 -14.95 5.69
CA ASP A 63 6.31 -15.47 5.66
C ASP A 63 5.29 -14.32 5.69
N ASN A 64 4.20 -14.48 4.96
CA ASN A 64 3.08 -13.55 4.93
C ASN A 64 1.77 -14.31 4.69
N GLU A 65 0.67 -13.78 5.18
CA GLU A 65 -0.66 -14.34 4.96
C GLU A 65 -1.08 -14.34 3.48
N ARG A 66 -0.64 -13.30 2.73
CA ARG A 66 -0.90 -13.17 1.30
C ARG A 66 0.36 -13.52 0.52
N THR A 67 0.33 -14.65 -0.17
CA THR A 67 1.42 -15.13 -1.04
C THR A 67 0.90 -15.53 -2.41
N PRO A 68 1.61 -15.18 -3.50
CA PRO A 68 2.87 -14.42 -3.54
C PRO A 68 2.65 -12.92 -3.27
N SER A 69 3.57 -12.33 -2.53
CA SER A 69 3.60 -10.88 -2.26
C SER A 69 5.04 -10.40 -2.04
N PHE A 70 5.24 -9.09 -2.03
CA PHE A 70 6.51 -8.49 -1.60
C PHE A 70 6.27 -7.15 -0.94
N ALA A 71 7.15 -6.80 -0.01
CA ALA A 71 7.20 -5.49 0.60
C ALA A 71 8.33 -4.65 0.02
N ILE A 72 8.11 -3.33 -0.05
CA ILE A 72 9.14 -2.33 -0.35
C ILE A 72 9.44 -1.62 0.96
N THR A 73 10.64 -1.81 1.48
CA THR A 73 11.04 -1.29 2.79
C THR A 73 12.27 -0.41 2.68
N ARG A 74 12.47 0.47 3.67
CA ARG A 74 13.70 1.25 3.83
C ARG A 74 14.41 0.81 5.10
N PRO A 75 15.70 0.42 5.05
CA PRO A 75 16.46 0.05 6.24
C PRO A 75 16.43 1.17 7.30
N GLY A 76 16.11 0.81 8.54
CA GLY A 76 16.03 1.75 9.65
C GLY A 76 14.79 2.66 9.67
N SER A 77 13.80 2.39 8.81
CA SER A 77 12.52 3.09 8.77
C SER A 77 11.37 2.09 8.99
N PRO A 78 10.25 2.50 9.60
CA PRO A 78 9.07 1.67 9.74
C PRO A 78 8.23 1.56 8.46
N ILE A 79 8.63 2.18 7.36
CA ILE A 79 7.90 2.15 6.09
C ILE A 79 7.80 0.70 5.58
N ASP A 80 6.58 0.23 5.39
CA ASP A 80 6.26 -1.08 4.83
C ASP A 80 5.06 -0.93 3.87
N ILE A 81 5.35 -0.94 2.57
CA ILE A 81 4.35 -0.94 1.51
C ILE A 81 4.38 -2.32 0.86
N ARG A 82 3.23 -2.99 0.79
CA ARG A 82 3.13 -4.33 0.25
C ARG A 82 2.27 -4.41 -1.01
N PHE A 83 2.75 -5.18 -1.97
CA PHE A 83 1.98 -5.64 -3.11
C PHE A 83 1.76 -7.15 -3.00
N ALA A 84 0.51 -7.57 -2.86
CA ALA A 84 0.11 -8.97 -2.91
C ALA A 84 -0.33 -9.31 -4.33
N GLY A 85 0.59 -9.90 -5.09
CA GLY A 85 0.54 -10.11 -6.53
C GLY A 85 1.57 -9.29 -7.27
N LEU A 86 1.45 -9.24 -8.60
CA LEU A 86 2.37 -8.54 -9.51
C LEU A 86 1.76 -7.20 -9.92
N PRO A 87 2.30 -6.05 -9.51
CA PRO A 87 1.78 -4.73 -9.88
C PRO A 87 2.21 -4.35 -11.31
N MET A 88 1.61 -5.01 -12.28
CA MET A 88 1.79 -4.77 -13.71
C MET A 88 0.57 -4.06 -14.30
N GLY A 89 0.52 -3.89 -15.63
CA GLY A 89 -0.58 -3.18 -16.27
C GLY A 89 -0.71 -1.76 -15.75
N HIS A 90 -1.91 -1.37 -15.34
CA HIS A 90 -2.16 -0.02 -14.81
C HIS A 90 -1.44 0.25 -13.47
N GLU A 91 -1.11 -0.79 -12.69
CA GLU A 91 -0.43 -0.65 -11.40
C GLU A 91 1.09 -0.55 -11.50
N PHE A 92 1.68 -0.67 -12.69
CA PHE A 92 3.12 -0.51 -12.86
C PHE A 92 3.60 0.88 -12.42
N THR A 93 2.83 1.92 -12.71
CA THR A 93 3.12 3.28 -12.23
C THR A 93 3.08 3.37 -10.70
N SER A 94 2.15 2.67 -10.06
CA SER A 94 2.06 2.61 -8.59
C SER A 94 3.29 1.95 -7.98
N LEU A 95 3.81 0.88 -8.61
CA LEU A 95 5.09 0.27 -8.22
C LEU A 95 6.24 1.26 -8.34
N VAL A 96 6.38 1.94 -9.47
CA VAL A 96 7.47 2.91 -9.72
C VAL A 96 7.44 4.03 -8.68
N LEU A 97 6.27 4.61 -8.41
CA LEU A 97 6.12 5.67 -7.41
C LEU A 97 6.44 5.17 -5.99
N ALA A 98 6.02 3.97 -5.63
CA ALA A 98 6.35 3.36 -4.34
C ALA A 98 7.87 3.19 -4.18
N LEU A 99 8.58 2.67 -5.19
CA LEU A 99 10.04 2.56 -5.19
C LEU A 99 10.71 3.92 -4.96
N LEU A 100 10.26 4.94 -5.68
CA LEU A 100 10.82 6.29 -5.57
C LEU A 100 10.57 6.90 -4.19
N GLN A 101 9.34 6.85 -3.69
CA GLN A 101 8.94 7.49 -2.44
C GLN A 101 9.53 6.76 -1.22
N VAL A 102 9.53 5.44 -1.19
CA VAL A 102 10.25 4.66 -0.18
C VAL A 102 11.75 4.97 -0.26
N GLY A 103 12.30 5.14 -1.46
CA GLY A 103 13.68 5.55 -1.71
C GLY A 103 13.98 7.03 -1.45
N GLY A 104 13.10 7.77 -0.78
CA GLY A 104 13.35 9.16 -0.34
C GLY A 104 13.05 10.23 -1.37
N HIS A 105 12.43 9.89 -2.52
CA HIS A 105 11.88 10.91 -3.42
C HIS A 105 10.65 11.56 -2.79
N PRO A 106 10.53 12.90 -2.82
CA PRO A 106 9.40 13.59 -2.18
C PRO A 106 8.04 13.20 -2.76
N VAL A 107 7.04 13.05 -1.90
CA VAL A 107 5.64 12.99 -2.31
C VAL A 107 5.24 14.35 -2.88
N LYS A 108 4.62 14.35 -4.06
CA LYS A 108 4.21 15.57 -4.76
C LYS A 108 2.76 15.90 -4.45
N GLU A 109 2.54 16.46 -3.28
CA GLU A 109 1.25 16.94 -2.81
C GLU A 109 1.42 18.34 -2.19
N GLU A 110 0.31 19.05 -1.98
CA GLU A 110 0.32 20.31 -1.25
C GLU A 110 0.85 20.11 0.18
N GLN A 111 1.69 21.04 0.64
CA GLN A 111 2.35 20.90 1.95
C GLN A 111 1.36 20.76 3.11
N SER A 112 0.22 21.45 3.04
CA SER A 112 -0.86 21.34 4.04
C SER A 112 -1.43 19.94 4.12
N LEU A 113 -1.60 19.25 2.98
CA LEU A 113 -2.09 17.86 2.93
C LEU A 113 -1.02 16.90 3.47
N ILE A 114 0.24 17.09 3.11
CA ILE A 114 1.36 16.30 3.66
C ILE A 114 1.42 16.41 5.18
N ASP A 115 1.29 17.63 5.71
CA ASP A 115 1.35 17.88 7.16
C ASP A 115 0.13 17.29 7.88
N ALA A 116 -1.04 17.33 7.26
CA ALA A 116 -2.24 16.70 7.78
C ALA A 116 -2.11 15.16 7.83
N VAL A 117 -1.60 14.52 6.79
CA VAL A 117 -1.32 13.07 6.79
C VAL A 117 -0.33 12.70 7.90
N ARG A 118 0.73 13.49 8.09
CA ARG A 118 1.71 13.27 9.17
C ARG A 118 1.11 13.41 10.57
N ALA A 119 0.05 14.18 10.70
CA ALA A 119 -0.64 14.41 11.97
C ALA A 119 -1.63 13.30 12.35
N VAL A 120 -1.99 12.41 11.42
CA VAL A 120 -2.87 11.26 11.69
C VAL A 120 -2.29 10.41 12.81
N LYS A 121 -3.11 10.11 13.81
CA LYS A 121 -2.75 9.34 15.00
C LYS A 121 -3.45 7.98 15.00
N GLY A 122 -2.89 7.05 15.73
CA GLY A 122 -3.38 5.67 15.75
C GLY A 122 -2.82 4.86 14.59
N GLU A 123 -2.77 3.56 14.75
CA GLU A 123 -2.37 2.66 13.67
C GLU A 123 -3.55 2.40 12.74
N HIS A 124 -3.29 2.42 11.43
CA HIS A 124 -4.26 2.20 10.37
C HIS A 124 -3.70 1.23 9.36
N HIS A 125 -4.36 0.09 9.20
CA HIS A 125 -3.96 -0.94 8.25
C HIS A 125 -4.92 -0.96 7.05
N PHE A 126 -4.52 -0.31 5.97
CA PHE A 126 -5.29 -0.29 4.74
C PHE A 126 -4.97 -1.49 3.86
N VAL A 127 -6.01 -2.07 3.29
CA VAL A 127 -5.93 -3.07 2.22
C VAL A 127 -6.77 -2.59 1.05
N THR A 128 -6.16 -2.45 -0.12
CA THR A 128 -6.87 -2.09 -1.36
C THR A 128 -6.91 -3.29 -2.29
N TYR A 129 -8.09 -3.82 -2.56
CA TYR A 129 -8.27 -4.80 -3.62
C TYR A 129 -8.36 -4.09 -4.96
N MET A 130 -7.54 -4.50 -5.91
CA MET A 130 -7.40 -3.87 -7.21
C MET A 130 -7.37 -4.92 -8.33
N SER A 131 -7.48 -4.44 -9.56
CA SER A 131 -7.25 -5.24 -10.77
C SER A 131 -6.24 -4.55 -11.66
N LEU A 132 -5.39 -5.33 -12.32
CA LEU A 132 -4.35 -4.81 -13.22
C LEU A 132 -4.91 -4.08 -14.45
N THR A 133 -6.19 -4.25 -14.73
CA THR A 133 -6.92 -3.59 -15.84
C THR A 133 -7.83 -2.43 -15.36
N CYS A 134 -7.88 -2.17 -14.06
CA CYS A 134 -8.69 -1.11 -13.47
C CYS A 134 -8.01 0.25 -13.63
N GLN A 135 -8.66 1.20 -14.29
CA GLN A 135 -8.10 2.55 -14.51
C GLN A 135 -8.16 3.46 -13.28
N ASN A 136 -9.07 3.19 -12.34
CA ASN A 136 -9.27 3.98 -11.14
C ASN A 136 -8.43 3.50 -9.94
N CYS A 137 -8.01 2.23 -9.96
CA CYS A 137 -7.26 1.62 -8.86
C CYS A 137 -5.94 2.31 -8.55
N PRO A 138 -5.13 2.73 -9.55
CA PRO A 138 -3.86 3.39 -9.28
C PRO A 138 -3.99 4.66 -8.45
N THR A 139 -5.08 5.42 -8.57
CA THR A 139 -5.28 6.63 -7.76
C THR A 139 -5.30 6.30 -6.27
N VAL A 140 -6.05 5.29 -5.87
CA VAL A 140 -6.17 4.85 -4.48
C VAL A 140 -4.87 4.22 -3.98
N VAL A 141 -4.29 3.30 -4.77
CA VAL A 141 -3.05 2.61 -4.42
C VAL A 141 -1.91 3.59 -4.19
N GLN A 142 -1.75 4.56 -5.10
CA GLN A 142 -0.70 5.59 -5.00
C GLN A 142 -0.92 6.53 -3.82
N ALA A 143 -2.17 6.94 -3.55
CA ALA A 143 -2.50 7.78 -2.40
C ALA A 143 -2.15 7.08 -1.08
N LEU A 144 -2.60 5.84 -0.88
CA LEU A 144 -2.34 5.09 0.34
C LEU A 144 -0.86 4.71 0.51
N ASN A 145 -0.15 4.37 -0.59
CA ASN A 145 1.29 4.17 -0.55
C ASN A 145 2.03 5.43 -0.12
N ALA A 146 1.64 6.60 -0.66
CA ALA A 146 2.25 7.88 -0.28
C ALA A 146 1.95 8.23 1.18
N MET A 147 0.73 7.98 1.67
CA MET A 147 0.37 8.17 3.08
C MET A 147 1.20 7.28 4.00
N ALA A 148 1.43 6.00 3.64
CA ALA A 148 2.28 5.08 4.39
C ALA A 148 3.76 5.52 4.41
N VAL A 149 4.26 6.19 3.36
CA VAL A 149 5.60 6.80 3.36
C VAL A 149 5.66 8.02 4.28
N LEU A 150 4.61 8.82 4.34
CA LEU A 150 4.56 10.07 5.10
C LEU A 150 4.34 9.85 6.59
N ASN A 151 3.63 8.79 6.97
CA ASN A 151 3.24 8.53 8.36
C ASN A 151 3.47 7.05 8.72
N PRO A 152 4.33 6.76 9.74
CA PRO A 152 4.66 5.40 10.15
C PRO A 152 3.50 4.62 10.78
N ASN A 153 2.41 5.29 11.13
CA ASN A 153 1.20 4.66 11.68
C ASN A 153 0.22 4.21 10.57
N ILE A 154 0.54 4.48 9.31
CA ILE A 154 -0.30 4.08 8.17
C ILE A 154 0.43 2.97 7.42
N HIS A 155 -0.22 1.82 7.31
CA HIS A 155 0.26 0.65 6.58
C HIS A 155 -0.65 0.39 5.38
N HIS A 156 -0.07 -0.03 4.27
CA HIS A 156 -0.86 -0.31 3.08
C HIS A 156 -0.43 -1.59 2.37
N THR A 157 -1.42 -2.41 2.05
CA THR A 157 -1.27 -3.59 1.17
C THR A 157 -2.19 -3.45 -0.04
N ALA A 158 -1.63 -3.39 -1.25
CA ALA A 158 -2.38 -3.47 -2.49
C ALA A 158 -2.49 -4.94 -2.92
N VAL A 159 -3.71 -5.45 -3.08
CA VAL A 159 -4.01 -6.85 -3.37
C VAL A 159 -4.56 -6.99 -4.79
N ASP A 160 -3.85 -7.71 -5.65
CA ASP A 160 -4.37 -8.11 -6.96
C ASP A 160 -5.44 -9.19 -6.79
N GLY A 161 -6.69 -8.81 -7.03
CA GLY A 161 -7.84 -9.71 -6.94
C GLY A 161 -7.73 -10.91 -7.89
N GLY A 162 -7.04 -10.78 -9.00
CA GLY A 162 -6.78 -11.90 -9.93
C GLY A 162 -5.72 -12.90 -9.42
N THR A 163 -4.95 -12.53 -8.39
CA THR A 163 -4.02 -13.43 -7.71
C THR A 163 -4.62 -14.01 -6.43
N HIS A 164 -5.48 -13.25 -5.75
CA HIS A 164 -6.10 -13.60 -4.47
C HIS A 164 -7.62 -13.75 -4.60
N THR A 165 -8.06 -14.55 -5.58
CA THR A 165 -9.49 -14.76 -5.88
C THR A 165 -10.26 -15.32 -4.69
N ASP A 166 -9.68 -16.24 -3.94
CA ASP A 166 -10.28 -16.86 -2.76
C ASP A 166 -10.68 -15.79 -1.71
N GLU A 167 -9.81 -14.80 -1.50
CA GLU A 167 -10.05 -13.71 -0.55
C GLU A 167 -11.11 -12.73 -1.06
N VAL A 168 -11.09 -12.41 -2.37
CA VAL A 168 -12.10 -11.58 -3.04
C VAL A 168 -13.48 -12.20 -2.96
N GLU A 169 -13.59 -13.50 -3.22
CA GLU A 169 -14.84 -14.26 -3.12
C GLU A 169 -15.35 -14.33 -1.68
N ALA A 170 -14.48 -14.65 -0.73
CA ALA A 170 -14.83 -14.74 0.69
C ALA A 170 -15.36 -13.40 1.26
N LYS A 171 -14.84 -12.27 0.77
CA LYS A 171 -15.27 -10.93 1.15
C LYS A 171 -16.45 -10.39 0.31
N GLY A 172 -16.86 -11.10 -0.73
CA GLY A 172 -17.95 -10.68 -1.60
C GLY A 172 -17.65 -9.40 -2.40
N ILE A 173 -16.39 -9.14 -2.73
CA ILE A 173 -15.96 -7.93 -3.44
C ILE A 173 -16.46 -7.98 -4.88
N ALA A 174 -17.42 -7.13 -5.22
CA ALA A 174 -18.06 -7.07 -6.54
C ALA A 174 -17.42 -6.04 -7.49
N SER A 175 -16.68 -5.08 -6.96
CA SER A 175 -16.05 -4.01 -7.76
C SER A 175 -14.76 -3.53 -7.13
N VAL A 176 -13.85 -2.99 -7.97
CA VAL A 176 -12.55 -2.46 -7.54
C VAL A 176 -12.36 -1.02 -8.05
N PRO A 177 -11.63 -0.17 -7.31
CA PRO A 177 -10.95 -0.48 -6.05
C PRO A 177 -11.93 -0.66 -4.89
N ALA A 178 -11.67 -1.66 -4.03
CA ALA A 178 -12.36 -1.83 -2.75
C ALA A 178 -11.34 -1.64 -1.62
N ILE A 179 -11.67 -0.82 -0.65
CA ILE A 179 -10.75 -0.38 0.41
C ILE A 179 -11.25 -0.91 1.74
N TYR A 180 -10.39 -1.60 2.44
CA TYR A 180 -10.60 -2.09 3.80
C TYR A 180 -9.67 -1.34 4.75
N LEU A 181 -10.17 -1.01 5.93
CA LEU A 181 -9.41 -0.41 7.03
C LEU A 181 -9.55 -1.31 8.25
N ASP A 182 -8.42 -1.73 8.81
CA ASP A 182 -8.35 -2.60 10.00
C ASP A 182 -9.20 -3.88 9.89
N GLY A 183 -9.33 -4.39 8.65
CA GLY A 183 -10.06 -5.62 8.32
C GLY A 183 -11.51 -5.42 7.92
N GLU A 184 -12.10 -4.25 8.16
CA GLU A 184 -13.49 -3.92 7.85
C GLU A 184 -13.62 -3.22 6.48
N ASP A 185 -14.75 -3.45 5.80
CA ASP A 185 -15.08 -2.72 4.56
C ASP A 185 -15.20 -1.22 4.86
N TRP A 186 -14.30 -0.45 4.28
CA TRP A 186 -14.22 0.98 4.55
C TRP A 186 -14.71 1.83 3.38
N GLY A 187 -14.56 1.38 2.15
CA GLY A 187 -15.01 2.13 1.00
C GLY A 187 -14.67 1.51 -0.34
N SER A 188 -15.23 2.10 -1.39
CA SER A 188 -15.01 1.64 -2.76
C SER A 188 -15.01 2.80 -3.74
N GLY A 189 -14.45 2.56 -4.92
CA GLY A 189 -14.33 3.56 -5.95
C GLY A 189 -13.06 4.40 -5.84
N ARG A 190 -12.88 5.30 -6.80
CA ARG A 190 -11.72 6.18 -6.85
C ARG A 190 -11.75 7.18 -5.69
N MET A 191 -10.66 7.25 -4.94
CA MET A 191 -10.41 8.27 -3.90
C MET A 191 -8.96 8.75 -4.03
N ASP A 192 -8.75 10.06 -3.94
CA ASP A 192 -7.42 10.64 -3.81
C ASP A 192 -7.01 10.77 -2.32
N MET A 193 -5.81 11.28 -2.07
CA MET A 193 -5.26 11.40 -0.72
C MET A 193 -6.10 12.34 0.17
N ALA A 194 -6.63 13.43 -0.39
CA ALA A 194 -7.44 14.38 0.36
C ALA A 194 -8.79 13.76 0.78
N GLU A 195 -9.44 13.05 -0.14
CA GLU A 195 -10.70 12.34 0.10
C GLU A 195 -10.54 11.22 1.15
N ILE A 196 -9.41 10.48 1.09
CA ILE A 196 -9.09 9.44 2.09
C ILE A 196 -8.89 10.07 3.47
N LEU A 197 -8.12 11.16 3.54
CA LEU A 197 -7.86 11.86 4.80
C LEU A 197 -9.13 12.45 5.42
N GLU A 198 -9.96 13.13 4.62
CA GLU A 198 -11.24 13.68 5.07
C GLU A 198 -12.14 12.59 5.66
N ARG A 199 -12.18 11.42 5.04
CA ARG A 199 -12.96 10.30 5.53
C ARG A 199 -12.42 9.74 6.84
N LEU A 200 -11.09 9.60 6.98
CA LEU A 200 -10.45 9.19 8.25
C LEU A 200 -10.78 10.15 9.39
N ASP A 201 -10.74 11.47 9.14
CA ASP A 201 -11.08 12.48 10.14
C ASP A 201 -12.56 12.41 10.55
N ALA A 202 -13.46 12.16 9.60
CA ALA A 202 -14.88 11.98 9.88
C ALA A 202 -15.15 10.74 10.73
N ASP A 203 -14.50 9.62 10.45
CA ASP A 203 -14.62 8.37 11.21
C ASP A 203 -14.07 8.54 12.64
N ALA A 204 -12.92 9.22 12.80
CA ALA A 204 -12.36 9.54 14.11
C ALA A 204 -13.30 10.44 14.95
N ALA A 205 -13.94 11.43 14.32
CA ALA A 205 -14.90 12.31 14.98
C ALA A 205 -16.18 11.56 15.39
N GLN A 206 -16.64 10.60 14.60
CA GLN A 206 -17.79 9.76 14.94
C GLN A 206 -17.46 8.80 16.07
N GLY A 207 -16.32 8.11 16.02
CA GLY A 207 -15.89 7.22 17.11
C GLY A 207 -15.73 7.95 18.44
N ALA A 208 -15.21 9.18 18.43
CA ALA A 208 -15.13 10.01 19.63
C ALA A 208 -16.51 10.39 20.21
N LYS A 209 -17.51 10.64 19.36
CA LYS A 209 -18.89 10.89 19.81
C LYS A 209 -19.54 9.65 20.41
N GLU A 210 -19.31 8.48 19.82
CA GLU A 210 -19.84 7.21 20.34
C GLU A 210 -19.20 6.86 21.69
N ASP A 211 -17.89 7.04 21.86
CA ASP A 211 -17.20 6.84 23.14
C ASP A 211 -17.74 7.77 24.23
N LEU A 212 -17.97 9.04 23.92
CA LEU A 212 -18.58 10.00 24.84
C LEU A 212 -20.02 9.63 25.19
N SER A 213 -20.80 9.06 24.28
CA SER A 213 -22.17 8.66 24.51
C SER A 213 -22.32 7.42 25.42
N GLN A 214 -21.29 6.60 25.51
CA GLN A 214 -21.21 5.39 26.33
C GLN A 214 -20.64 5.65 27.74
N ARG A 215 -20.14 6.85 28.02
CA ARG A 215 -19.66 7.22 29.36
C ARG A 215 -20.84 7.49 30.30
N ASP A 216 -20.74 7.00 31.52
CA ASP A 216 -21.68 7.33 32.56
C ASP A 216 -21.76 8.86 32.77
N PRO A 217 -22.94 9.43 32.89
CA PRO A 217 -23.07 10.86 33.12
C PRO A 217 -22.39 11.25 34.43
N TYR A 218 -21.60 12.31 34.41
CA TYR A 218 -21.01 12.86 35.65
C TYR A 218 -22.10 13.47 36.54
N ASP A 219 -22.15 13.06 37.81
CA ASP A 219 -23.14 13.58 38.79
C ASP A 219 -22.90 15.06 39.16
N VAL A 220 -21.68 15.59 38.91
CA VAL A 220 -21.36 16.99 39.26
C VAL A 220 -20.38 17.59 38.26
N LEU A 221 -20.74 18.69 37.59
CA LEU A 221 -19.83 19.55 36.85
C LEU A 221 -19.50 20.78 37.73
N VAL A 222 -18.29 20.86 38.27
CA VAL A 222 -17.81 22.06 38.95
C VAL A 222 -17.10 22.95 37.94
N VAL A 223 -17.71 24.09 37.63
CA VAL A 223 -17.07 25.14 36.80
C VAL A 223 -16.49 26.15 37.78
N GLY A 224 -15.16 26.23 37.82
CA GLY A 224 -14.41 27.27 38.56
C GLY A 224 -14.03 28.44 37.66
#